data_ad9957e7c60022b5eec4d1c4ead32bc9
#
_entry.id   ad9957e7c60022b5eec4d1c4ead32bc9
#
_cell.length_a   1.000
_cell.length_b   1.000
_cell.length_c   1.000
_cell.angle_alpha   90.00
_cell.angle_beta   90.00
_cell.angle_gamma   90.00
#
_symmetry.space_group_name_H-M   'P 1'
#
loop_
_entity.id
_entity.type
_entity.pdbx_description
1 polymer ?
#
loop_
_entity_poly.entity_id
_entity_poly.type
_entity_poly.pdbx_seq_one_letter_code
_entity_poly.pdbx_strand_id
1 'polypeptide(L)'
;MKRVNILDCTLRDGAYLIDSQFGNTAIKGIIEGLTESGIDVIECGFLKDEPHREGTTIFNNAAQLRSFLPTDKRHSSYVCLADYSRYHIDNLEPYDGTSIDGVRACFFKNERFEVIYFCKAIVNKGYKLYVQPVDILGYTDAELLDLIEKINELEPYAFSIVDTFGSLYREDLQRVFYLVHHNLWANAKIGFHSHNNLQMSFALSQDFIDMSQGLRDIVVDSTMAGMGRGAGNTNTELVMQYMNRKFNSGYDIDIVLDLIDNYIDGFHNSYEWGYSIPYFLAGSHSAHVNNISYLSAKAGIASRDINFLLNRLDPVERKRYDYSLLEKTYLDYQNTHCEDDSAIASLQNALSGKDILVLLPGHTIKTCQGQIQHFYKEKNPIVISVNLLTDCYPIDFAYFSNKNRYQYWRNEAAFNKCKKIVTSNVTTRKDDNLFIIDFLRLVKCGWEQLDNSGVLLLRLLDLMNVNSISIAGFDGYSHNSENPNYVEKAMEKTRNTLNAEEANKDIKSMLVDYKNTRKSSCPISFITPSYFETVMDE
;
A
#
# COMPACT_ATOMS: atom_id res chain seq x y z
N MET A 1 -35.78 22.98 2.20
CA MET A 1 -34.30 22.87 2.17
C MET A 1 -33.98 21.60 1.40
N LYS A 2 -32.99 21.58 0.50
CA LYS A 2 -32.59 20.33 -0.17
C LYS A 2 -31.98 19.39 0.86
N ARG A 3 -32.19 18.07 0.66
CA ARG A 3 -31.82 17.05 1.64
C ARG A 3 -30.39 16.60 1.43
N VAL A 4 -29.61 16.52 2.52
CA VAL A 4 -28.32 15.85 2.58
C VAL A 4 -28.53 14.48 3.22
N ASN A 5 -28.14 13.42 2.54
CA ASN A 5 -28.15 12.06 3.05
C ASN A 5 -26.73 11.63 3.37
N ILE A 6 -26.51 11.04 4.53
CA ILE A 6 -25.24 10.34 4.84
C ILE A 6 -25.39 8.89 4.41
N LEU A 7 -24.40 8.39 3.65
CA LEU A 7 -24.25 6.99 3.30
C LEU A 7 -23.02 6.43 4.03
N ASP A 8 -23.22 5.42 4.89
CA ASP A 8 -22.11 4.67 5.46
C ASP A 8 -21.78 3.47 4.57
N CYS A 9 -20.51 3.38 4.16
CA CYS A 9 -20.00 2.28 3.33
C CYS A 9 -18.89 1.47 4.03
N THR A 10 -18.86 1.43 5.36
CA THR A 10 -17.88 0.67 6.15
C THR A 10 -17.86 -0.80 5.75
N LEU A 11 -19.03 -1.44 5.64
CA LEU A 11 -19.16 -2.86 5.29
C LEU A 11 -18.79 -3.17 3.83
N ARG A 12 -18.58 -2.17 2.99
CA ARG A 12 -18.14 -2.33 1.61
C ARG A 12 -16.72 -1.83 1.38
N ASP A 13 -16.45 -0.53 1.63
CA ASP A 13 -15.12 0.04 1.34
C ASP A 13 -14.10 -0.30 2.44
N GLY A 14 -14.51 -0.24 3.70
CA GLY A 14 -13.72 -0.75 4.82
C GLY A 14 -13.36 -2.24 4.67
N ALA A 15 -14.25 -3.01 4.09
CA ALA A 15 -14.08 -4.44 3.85
C ALA A 15 -12.84 -4.82 3.03
N TYR A 16 -12.34 -3.93 2.18
CA TYR A 16 -11.11 -4.18 1.42
C TYR A 16 -9.86 -4.39 2.28
N LEU A 17 -9.84 -3.88 3.51
CA LEU A 17 -8.72 -4.07 4.43
C LEU A 17 -8.65 -5.47 5.02
N ILE A 18 -9.81 -6.12 5.19
CA ILE A 18 -9.99 -7.35 5.94
C ILE A 18 -10.56 -8.50 5.09
N ASP A 19 -10.37 -8.45 3.77
CA ASP A 19 -10.93 -9.42 2.83
C ASP A 19 -12.42 -9.67 3.02
N SER A 20 -13.16 -8.61 3.37
CA SER A 20 -14.60 -8.60 3.67
C SER A 20 -15.00 -9.41 4.91
N GLN A 21 -14.08 -9.82 5.76
CA GLN A 21 -14.28 -10.77 6.87
C GLN A 21 -14.58 -10.02 8.18
N PHE A 22 -15.80 -9.52 8.36
CA PHE A 22 -16.26 -8.90 9.60
C PHE A 22 -16.79 -9.90 10.65
N GLY A 23 -17.36 -11.03 10.20
CA GLY A 23 -18.14 -11.95 11.02
C GLY A 23 -19.63 -11.60 11.06
N ASN A 24 -20.50 -12.62 11.04
CA ASN A 24 -21.96 -12.41 10.96
C ASN A 24 -22.52 -11.50 12.07
N THR A 25 -22.02 -11.66 13.31
CA THR A 25 -22.47 -10.84 14.45
C THR A 25 -22.12 -9.37 14.25
N ALA A 26 -20.90 -9.07 13.78
CA ALA A 26 -20.48 -7.69 13.53
C ALA A 26 -21.24 -7.08 12.36
N ILE A 27 -21.45 -7.81 11.25
CA ILE A 27 -22.22 -7.33 10.10
C ILE A 27 -23.64 -6.91 10.56
N LYS A 28 -24.32 -7.79 11.32
CA LYS A 28 -25.65 -7.52 11.82
C LYS A 28 -25.67 -6.35 12.79
N GLY A 29 -24.76 -6.33 13.79
CA GLY A 29 -24.67 -5.26 14.77
C GLY A 29 -24.37 -3.89 14.15
N ILE A 30 -23.49 -3.84 13.15
CA ILE A 30 -23.17 -2.61 12.41
C ILE A 30 -24.40 -2.10 11.65
N ILE A 31 -25.12 -2.97 10.92
CA ILE A 31 -26.31 -2.55 10.16
C ILE A 31 -27.42 -2.06 11.11
N GLU A 32 -27.69 -2.79 12.21
CA GLU A 32 -28.67 -2.41 13.23
C GLU A 32 -28.31 -1.06 13.87
N GLY A 33 -27.07 -0.90 14.35
CA GLY A 33 -26.64 0.32 15.01
C GLY A 33 -26.60 1.53 14.08
N LEU A 34 -26.13 1.39 12.83
CA LEU A 34 -26.21 2.47 11.84
C LEU A 34 -27.66 2.87 11.53
N THR A 35 -28.58 1.90 11.51
CA THR A 35 -30.02 2.19 11.36
C THR A 35 -30.55 2.95 12.58
N GLU A 36 -30.13 2.55 13.79
CA GLU A 36 -30.51 3.20 15.04
C GLU A 36 -29.96 4.61 15.17
N SER A 37 -28.72 4.84 14.73
CA SER A 37 -28.06 6.15 14.76
C SER A 37 -28.67 7.17 13.79
N GLY A 38 -29.53 6.72 12.88
CA GLY A 38 -30.25 7.58 11.93
C GLY A 38 -29.53 7.77 10.60
N ILE A 39 -28.55 6.94 10.25
CA ILE A 39 -27.88 6.97 8.93
C ILE A 39 -28.90 6.73 7.83
N ASP A 40 -28.90 7.59 6.78
CA ASP A 40 -29.90 7.59 5.72
C ASP A 40 -29.73 6.41 4.74
N VAL A 41 -28.50 6.02 4.43
CA VAL A 41 -28.19 4.93 3.51
C VAL A 41 -27.05 4.09 4.08
N ILE A 42 -27.23 2.78 4.07
CA ILE A 42 -26.22 1.81 4.56
C ILE A 42 -25.81 0.89 3.42
N GLU A 43 -24.54 0.94 3.02
CA GLU A 43 -24.00 0.05 2.02
C GLU A 43 -23.53 -1.25 2.68
N CYS A 44 -24.33 -2.32 2.53
CA CYS A 44 -24.18 -3.57 3.28
C CYS A 44 -23.04 -4.48 2.77
N GLY A 45 -22.44 -4.17 1.64
CA GLY A 45 -21.35 -4.96 1.06
C GLY A 45 -21.37 -5.00 -0.46
N PHE A 46 -20.81 -6.08 -1.01
CA PHE A 46 -20.70 -6.31 -2.45
C PHE A 46 -21.70 -7.33 -2.96
N LEU A 47 -22.19 -7.11 -4.19
CA LEU A 47 -22.73 -8.16 -5.03
C LEU A 47 -21.62 -8.67 -5.98
N LYS A 48 -21.31 -9.98 -5.94
CA LYS A 48 -20.27 -10.62 -6.75
C LYS A 48 -20.67 -12.02 -7.22
N ASP A 49 -20.07 -12.47 -8.32
CA ASP A 49 -20.26 -13.81 -8.88
C ASP A 49 -19.43 -14.87 -8.14
N GLU A 50 -19.48 -14.84 -6.84
CA GLU A 50 -18.85 -15.82 -5.98
C GLU A 50 -19.81 -16.30 -4.89
N PRO A 51 -19.69 -17.55 -4.43
CA PRO A 51 -20.52 -18.03 -3.34
C PRO A 51 -20.33 -17.19 -2.07
N HIS A 52 -21.44 -16.86 -1.40
CA HIS A 52 -21.36 -16.21 -0.10
C HIS A 52 -20.60 -17.10 0.89
N ARG A 53 -19.62 -16.54 1.56
CA ARG A 53 -18.89 -17.16 2.66
C ARG A 53 -19.36 -16.57 3.99
N GLU A 54 -19.58 -17.43 4.96
CA GLU A 54 -20.00 -17.00 6.30
C GLU A 54 -19.05 -15.94 6.87
N GLY A 55 -19.62 -14.89 7.44
CA GLY A 55 -18.89 -13.77 8.03
C GLY A 55 -18.34 -12.74 7.03
N THR A 56 -18.57 -12.92 5.71
CA THR A 56 -18.14 -11.94 4.70
C THR A 56 -19.27 -11.01 4.29
N THR A 57 -18.92 -9.81 3.84
CA THR A 57 -19.83 -8.85 3.23
C THR A 57 -19.90 -8.98 1.70
N ILE A 58 -19.69 -10.20 1.20
CA ILE A 58 -19.80 -10.55 -0.21
C ILE A 58 -21.04 -11.42 -0.39
N PHE A 59 -21.95 -11.01 -1.26
CA PHE A 59 -23.22 -11.67 -1.52
C PHE A 59 -23.36 -11.96 -3.02
N ASN A 60 -23.93 -13.10 -3.36
CA ASN A 60 -24.19 -13.42 -4.76
C ASN A 60 -25.57 -12.86 -5.23
N ASN A 61 -26.50 -12.72 -4.30
CA ASN A 61 -27.84 -12.18 -4.57
C ASN A 61 -28.39 -11.40 -3.38
N ALA A 62 -29.45 -10.62 -3.62
CA ALA A 62 -30.04 -9.77 -2.59
C ALA A 62 -30.74 -10.53 -1.47
N ALA A 63 -31.24 -11.74 -1.73
CA ALA A 63 -31.93 -12.55 -0.72
C ALA A 63 -31.03 -12.95 0.44
N GLN A 64 -29.72 -13.11 0.21
CA GLN A 64 -28.75 -13.49 1.25
C GLN A 64 -28.61 -12.40 2.33
N LEU A 65 -28.93 -11.15 2.03
CA LEU A 65 -28.86 -10.05 2.99
C LEU A 65 -30.04 -10.00 3.97
N ARG A 66 -31.18 -10.66 3.68
CA ARG A 66 -32.40 -10.58 4.49
C ARG A 66 -32.16 -10.87 5.97
N SER A 67 -31.30 -11.84 6.27
CA SER A 67 -31.01 -12.25 7.65
C SER A 67 -30.18 -11.25 8.45
N PHE A 68 -29.53 -10.30 7.77
CA PHE A 68 -28.71 -9.25 8.37
C PHE A 68 -29.47 -7.95 8.58
N LEU A 69 -30.59 -7.75 7.87
CA LEU A 69 -31.34 -6.49 7.92
C LEU A 69 -32.32 -6.48 9.11
N PRO A 70 -32.46 -5.37 9.83
CA PRO A 70 -33.43 -5.24 10.90
C PRO A 70 -34.86 -5.26 10.34
N THR A 71 -35.81 -5.73 11.16
CA THR A 71 -37.23 -5.75 10.80
C THR A 71 -37.78 -4.35 10.63
N ASP A 72 -37.38 -3.42 11.49
CA ASP A 72 -37.71 -1.99 11.40
C ASP A 72 -36.54 -1.24 10.75
N LYS A 73 -36.71 -0.91 9.48
CA LYS A 73 -35.75 -0.12 8.70
C LYS A 73 -35.73 1.36 9.11
N ARG A 74 -36.64 1.82 9.95
CA ARG A 74 -36.87 3.25 10.24
C ARG A 74 -36.95 4.04 8.92
N HIS A 75 -36.00 5.00 8.72
CA HIS A 75 -35.90 5.77 7.48
C HIS A 75 -34.68 5.40 6.62
N SER A 76 -33.89 4.41 7.06
CA SER A 76 -32.71 3.99 6.34
C SER A 76 -33.03 3.18 5.08
N SER A 77 -32.23 3.39 4.05
CA SER A 77 -32.22 2.57 2.83
C SER A 77 -30.97 1.71 2.80
N TYR A 78 -31.09 0.47 2.35
CA TYR A 78 -29.98 -0.46 2.23
C TYR A 78 -29.57 -0.64 0.79
N VAL A 79 -28.25 -0.62 0.53
CA VAL A 79 -27.69 -0.77 -0.81
C VAL A 79 -26.50 -1.74 -0.81
N CYS A 80 -26.17 -2.27 -1.98
CA CYS A 80 -24.94 -2.98 -2.23
C CYS A 80 -24.25 -2.45 -3.48
N LEU A 81 -22.93 -2.55 -3.53
CA LEU A 81 -22.15 -2.24 -4.71
C LEU A 81 -22.03 -3.47 -5.61
N ALA A 82 -22.29 -3.29 -6.90
CA ALA A 82 -22.06 -4.28 -7.94
C ALA A 82 -21.05 -3.70 -8.95
N ASP A 83 -19.88 -4.32 -9.06
CA ASP A 83 -18.88 -3.99 -10.07
C ASP A 83 -19.28 -4.68 -11.39
N TYR A 84 -19.50 -3.89 -12.44
CA TYR A 84 -19.93 -4.37 -13.76
C TYR A 84 -19.08 -5.52 -14.28
N SER A 85 -17.76 -5.46 -14.08
CA SER A 85 -16.83 -6.49 -14.55
C SER A 85 -16.80 -7.77 -13.69
N ARG A 86 -17.49 -7.78 -12.53
CA ARG A 86 -17.39 -8.84 -11.51
C ARG A 86 -18.74 -9.36 -11.02
N TYR A 87 -19.83 -8.89 -11.59
CA TYR A 87 -21.18 -9.30 -11.20
C TYR A 87 -22.11 -9.47 -12.39
N HIS A 88 -22.67 -10.66 -12.51
CA HIS A 88 -23.67 -10.97 -13.53
C HIS A 88 -25.05 -10.56 -13.04
N ILE A 89 -25.70 -9.63 -13.74
CA ILE A 89 -26.98 -9.03 -13.33
C ILE A 89 -28.11 -10.05 -13.20
N ASP A 90 -28.01 -11.19 -13.85
CA ASP A 90 -29.01 -12.27 -13.76
C ASP A 90 -29.07 -12.91 -12.37
N ASN A 91 -28.02 -12.81 -11.59
CA ASN A 91 -27.98 -13.27 -10.19
C ASN A 91 -28.79 -12.37 -9.25
N LEU A 92 -29.15 -11.16 -9.65
CA LEU A 92 -29.99 -10.25 -8.88
C LEU A 92 -31.46 -10.59 -9.14
N GLU A 93 -32.19 -10.96 -8.10
CA GLU A 93 -33.63 -11.20 -8.19
C GLU A 93 -34.41 -9.88 -8.39
N PRO A 94 -35.65 -9.90 -8.91
CA PRO A 94 -36.52 -8.74 -8.88
C PRO A 94 -36.73 -8.19 -7.47
N TYR A 95 -36.76 -6.88 -7.35
CA TYR A 95 -37.01 -6.20 -6.07
C TYR A 95 -38.38 -6.62 -5.48
N ASP A 96 -38.34 -7.08 -4.22
CA ASP A 96 -39.55 -7.53 -3.50
C ASP A 96 -39.78 -6.77 -2.17
N GLY A 97 -38.98 -5.76 -1.88
CA GLY A 97 -39.05 -4.95 -0.66
C GLY A 97 -38.52 -5.61 0.61
N THR A 98 -38.01 -6.84 0.54
CA THR A 98 -37.57 -7.61 1.73
C THR A 98 -36.08 -7.56 1.97
N SER A 99 -35.30 -7.00 1.05
CA SER A 99 -33.83 -6.93 1.13
C SER A 99 -33.34 -5.50 0.88
N ILE A 100 -32.30 -5.34 0.05
CA ILE A 100 -31.74 -4.03 -0.32
C ILE A 100 -32.71 -3.23 -1.18
N ASP A 101 -32.63 -1.90 -1.05
CA ASP A 101 -33.52 -0.96 -1.79
C ASP A 101 -32.87 -0.48 -3.10
N GLY A 102 -31.55 -0.62 -3.23
CA GLY A 102 -30.84 -0.15 -4.41
C GLY A 102 -29.51 -0.84 -4.65
N VAL A 103 -29.01 -0.66 -5.86
CA VAL A 103 -27.70 -1.18 -6.30
C VAL A 103 -26.83 -0.02 -6.78
N ARG A 104 -25.60 0.02 -6.29
CA ARG A 104 -24.55 0.96 -6.69
C ARG A 104 -23.74 0.31 -7.81
N ALA A 105 -24.03 0.69 -9.06
CA ALA A 105 -23.35 0.18 -10.26
C ALA A 105 -21.98 0.85 -10.40
N CYS A 106 -20.91 0.10 -10.14
CA CYS A 106 -19.53 0.54 -10.22
C CYS A 106 -18.90 0.07 -11.53
N PHE A 107 -18.15 0.93 -12.20
CA PHE A 107 -17.51 0.62 -13.49
C PHE A 107 -16.36 1.57 -13.79
N PHE A 108 -15.42 1.08 -14.61
CA PHE A 108 -14.31 1.89 -15.11
C PHE A 108 -14.71 2.67 -16.37
N LYS A 109 -13.97 3.75 -16.65
CA LYS A 109 -14.22 4.65 -17.79
C LYS A 109 -14.36 3.92 -19.15
N ASN A 110 -13.55 2.89 -19.38
CA ASN A 110 -13.59 2.10 -20.62
C ASN A 110 -14.87 1.26 -20.77
N GLU A 111 -15.60 1.03 -19.69
CA GLU A 111 -16.83 0.23 -19.64
C GLU A 111 -18.11 1.12 -19.70
N ARG A 112 -17.95 2.45 -19.84
CA ARG A 112 -19.04 3.43 -19.71
C ARG A 112 -20.20 3.28 -20.70
N PHE A 113 -19.99 2.58 -21.81
CA PHE A 113 -21.05 2.33 -22.80
C PHE A 113 -21.77 1.01 -22.51
N GLU A 114 -21.02 -0.01 -22.20
CA GLU A 114 -21.53 -1.37 -21.95
C GLU A 114 -22.31 -1.43 -20.64
N VAL A 115 -21.88 -0.68 -19.62
CA VAL A 115 -22.57 -0.63 -18.31
C VAL A 115 -23.99 -0.10 -18.37
N ILE A 116 -24.38 0.62 -19.43
CA ILE A 116 -25.76 1.14 -19.59
C ILE A 116 -26.78 0.00 -19.58
N TYR A 117 -26.49 -1.15 -20.20
CA TYR A 117 -27.36 -2.33 -20.15
C TYR A 117 -27.49 -2.89 -18.74
N PHE A 118 -26.39 -2.93 -18.00
CA PHE A 118 -26.37 -3.36 -16.60
C PHE A 118 -27.22 -2.42 -15.72
N CYS A 119 -27.03 -1.12 -15.87
CA CYS A 119 -27.83 -0.09 -15.18
C CYS A 119 -29.31 -0.21 -15.50
N LYS A 120 -29.66 -0.40 -16.78
CA LYS A 120 -31.03 -0.61 -17.23
C LYS A 120 -31.65 -1.87 -16.61
N ALA A 121 -30.88 -2.95 -16.50
CA ALA A 121 -31.36 -4.18 -15.87
C ALA A 121 -31.64 -3.98 -14.37
N ILE A 122 -30.82 -3.21 -13.65
CA ILE A 122 -31.06 -2.84 -12.23
C ILE A 122 -32.39 -2.12 -12.10
N VAL A 123 -32.64 -1.09 -12.93
CA VAL A 123 -33.92 -0.33 -12.93
C VAL A 123 -35.11 -1.23 -13.28
N ASN A 124 -34.98 -2.08 -14.31
CA ASN A 124 -36.03 -3.00 -14.73
C ASN A 124 -36.40 -4.05 -13.65
N LYS A 125 -35.42 -4.41 -12.80
CA LYS A 125 -35.66 -5.29 -11.64
C LYS A 125 -36.30 -4.55 -10.45
N GLY A 126 -36.50 -3.21 -10.53
CA GLY A 126 -37.19 -2.38 -9.54
C GLY A 126 -36.31 -1.76 -8.46
N TYR A 127 -34.99 -1.90 -8.56
CA TYR A 127 -34.04 -1.32 -7.60
C TYR A 127 -33.74 0.15 -7.91
N LYS A 128 -33.47 0.93 -6.88
CA LYS A 128 -32.90 2.27 -7.03
C LYS A 128 -31.49 2.15 -7.62
N LEU A 129 -31.23 2.86 -8.73
CA LEU A 129 -29.95 2.89 -9.40
C LEU A 129 -29.06 4.00 -8.84
N TYR A 130 -27.91 3.64 -8.30
CA TYR A 130 -26.82 4.55 -7.97
C TYR A 130 -25.67 4.32 -8.95
N VAL A 131 -25.23 5.35 -9.63
CA VAL A 131 -24.18 5.28 -10.66
C VAL A 131 -22.85 5.69 -10.07
N GLN A 132 -21.82 4.82 -10.14
CA GLN A 132 -20.51 4.97 -9.49
C GLN A 132 -19.37 4.90 -10.53
N PRO A 133 -19.15 5.95 -11.36
CA PRO A 133 -18.03 5.97 -12.31
C PRO A 133 -16.71 6.10 -11.55
N VAL A 134 -15.84 5.09 -11.67
CA VAL A 134 -14.53 5.06 -11.03
C VAL A 134 -13.62 6.13 -11.66
N ASP A 135 -12.79 6.80 -10.84
CA ASP A 135 -11.80 7.79 -11.29
C ASP A 135 -12.41 8.95 -12.09
N ILE A 136 -13.22 9.75 -11.41
CA ILE A 136 -13.94 10.87 -12.05
C ILE A 136 -13.01 11.87 -12.75
N LEU A 137 -11.78 12.09 -12.22
CA LEU A 137 -10.77 12.94 -12.84
C LEU A 137 -10.16 12.33 -14.12
N GLY A 138 -10.35 11.05 -14.34
CA GLY A 138 -9.93 10.36 -15.57
C GLY A 138 -10.83 10.65 -16.78
N TYR A 139 -12.00 11.25 -16.56
CA TYR A 139 -12.94 11.64 -17.64
C TYR A 139 -12.62 13.04 -18.13
N THR A 140 -12.67 13.24 -19.45
CA THR A 140 -12.82 14.58 -20.03
C THR A 140 -14.25 15.07 -19.83
N ASP A 141 -14.48 16.38 -19.89
CA ASP A 141 -15.84 16.95 -19.75
C ASP A 141 -16.80 16.37 -20.80
N ALA A 142 -16.33 16.19 -22.05
CA ALA A 142 -17.12 15.58 -23.11
C ALA A 142 -17.53 14.12 -22.83
N GLU A 143 -16.60 13.31 -22.31
CA GLU A 143 -16.88 11.91 -21.94
C GLU A 143 -17.85 11.82 -20.76
N LEU A 144 -17.73 12.74 -19.80
CA LEU A 144 -18.63 12.78 -18.65
C LEU A 144 -20.03 13.23 -19.05
N LEU A 145 -20.14 14.21 -19.94
CA LEU A 145 -21.44 14.67 -20.48
C LEU A 145 -22.13 13.58 -21.30
N ASP A 146 -21.41 12.86 -22.16
CA ASP A 146 -21.93 11.72 -22.93
C ASP A 146 -22.46 10.59 -22.00
N LEU A 147 -21.73 10.29 -20.94
CA LEU A 147 -22.19 9.33 -19.93
C LEU A 147 -23.46 9.82 -19.23
N ILE A 148 -23.50 11.07 -18.78
CA ILE A 148 -24.66 11.65 -18.08
C ILE A 148 -25.90 11.65 -18.98
N GLU A 149 -25.75 11.98 -20.26
CA GLU A 149 -26.87 11.95 -21.23
C GLU A 149 -27.51 10.56 -21.29
N LYS A 150 -26.71 9.51 -21.42
CA LYS A 150 -27.19 8.11 -21.47
C LYS A 150 -27.80 7.65 -20.13
N ILE A 151 -27.20 8.04 -19.02
CA ILE A 151 -27.69 7.70 -17.69
C ILE A 151 -28.99 8.41 -17.37
N ASN A 152 -29.22 9.64 -17.87
CA ASN A 152 -30.47 10.38 -17.70
C ASN A 152 -31.68 9.64 -18.26
N GLU A 153 -31.53 8.85 -19.33
CA GLU A 153 -32.61 8.03 -19.90
C GLU A 153 -33.12 6.95 -18.92
N LEU A 154 -32.30 6.59 -17.91
CA LEU A 154 -32.64 5.60 -16.90
C LEU A 154 -33.20 6.20 -15.61
N GLU A 155 -33.32 7.53 -15.52
CA GLU A 155 -33.81 8.25 -14.34
C GLU A 155 -33.13 7.76 -13.03
N PRO A 156 -31.80 7.85 -12.92
CA PRO A 156 -31.09 7.25 -11.79
C PRO A 156 -31.49 7.89 -10.46
N TYR A 157 -31.42 7.11 -9.38
CA TYR A 157 -31.62 7.66 -8.04
C TYR A 157 -30.49 8.60 -7.62
N ALA A 158 -29.25 8.23 -7.94
CA ALA A 158 -28.07 9.04 -7.67
C ALA A 158 -26.97 8.81 -8.72
N PHE A 159 -26.16 9.85 -8.96
CA PHE A 159 -24.91 9.80 -9.72
C PHE A 159 -23.80 10.34 -8.84
N SER A 160 -22.73 9.57 -8.62
CA SER A 160 -21.67 9.92 -7.68
C SER A 160 -20.43 10.49 -8.37
N ILE A 161 -19.85 11.50 -7.74
CA ILE A 161 -18.50 11.99 -8.00
C ILE A 161 -17.57 11.12 -7.16
N VAL A 162 -16.77 10.26 -7.82
CA VAL A 162 -15.93 9.26 -7.14
C VAL A 162 -14.46 9.64 -7.21
N ASP A 163 -13.91 10.09 -6.08
CA ASP A 163 -12.48 10.38 -5.91
C ASP A 163 -11.70 9.11 -5.54
N THR A 164 -11.56 8.24 -6.52
CA THR A 164 -10.97 6.89 -6.35
C THR A 164 -9.55 6.90 -5.75
N PHE A 165 -8.77 7.93 -6.05
CA PHE A 165 -7.37 8.00 -5.63
C PHE A 165 -7.13 8.99 -4.49
N GLY A 166 -8.21 9.62 -3.95
CA GLY A 166 -8.06 10.65 -2.92
C GLY A 166 -7.20 11.82 -3.40
N SER A 167 -7.39 12.24 -4.65
CA SER A 167 -6.55 13.21 -5.36
C SER A 167 -7.27 14.50 -5.76
N LEU A 168 -8.56 14.62 -5.46
CA LEU A 168 -9.35 15.81 -5.72
C LEU A 168 -8.92 16.99 -4.83
N TYR A 169 -8.85 18.15 -5.46
CA TYR A 169 -8.81 19.44 -4.78
C TYR A 169 -10.18 20.14 -4.90
N ARG A 170 -10.34 21.25 -4.19
CA ARG A 170 -11.59 21.99 -4.13
C ARG A 170 -12.08 22.46 -5.50
N GLU A 171 -11.17 22.97 -6.31
CA GLU A 171 -11.46 23.46 -7.68
C GLU A 171 -11.94 22.33 -8.60
N ASP A 172 -11.36 21.13 -8.46
CA ASP A 172 -11.79 19.94 -9.21
C ASP A 172 -13.20 19.55 -8.83
N LEU A 173 -13.47 19.46 -7.52
CA LEU A 173 -14.80 19.16 -7.01
C LEU A 173 -15.84 20.17 -7.49
N GLN A 174 -15.54 21.46 -7.42
CA GLN A 174 -16.43 22.51 -7.90
C GLN A 174 -16.75 22.36 -9.39
N ARG A 175 -15.72 22.19 -10.22
CA ARG A 175 -15.87 22.00 -11.68
C ARG A 175 -16.77 20.79 -11.97
N VAL A 176 -16.47 19.64 -11.40
CA VAL A 176 -17.22 18.40 -11.64
C VAL A 176 -18.65 18.50 -11.08
N PHE A 177 -18.82 19.07 -9.88
CA PHE A 177 -20.14 19.25 -9.28
C PHE A 177 -21.06 20.08 -10.18
N TYR A 178 -20.61 21.24 -10.66
CA TYR A 178 -21.46 22.06 -11.50
C TYR A 178 -21.69 21.46 -12.89
N LEU A 179 -20.70 20.75 -13.45
CA LEU A 179 -20.89 20.02 -14.70
C LEU A 179 -21.99 18.97 -14.56
N VAL A 180 -21.96 18.16 -13.49
CA VAL A 180 -22.96 17.14 -13.19
C VAL A 180 -24.29 17.80 -12.84
N HIS A 181 -24.31 18.82 -11.98
CA HIS A 181 -25.54 19.48 -11.54
C HIS A 181 -26.38 20.03 -12.69
N HIS A 182 -25.76 20.68 -13.67
CA HIS A 182 -26.46 21.31 -14.78
C HIS A 182 -26.93 20.33 -15.86
N ASN A 183 -26.36 19.13 -15.92
CA ASN A 183 -26.63 18.17 -17.00
C ASN A 183 -27.34 16.88 -16.52
N LEU A 184 -27.26 16.55 -15.24
CA LEU A 184 -27.91 15.37 -14.68
C LEU A 184 -29.41 15.59 -14.53
N TRP A 185 -30.23 14.55 -14.77
CA TRP A 185 -31.67 14.52 -14.54
C TRP A 185 -32.07 15.20 -13.21
N ALA A 186 -33.05 16.06 -13.26
CA ALA A 186 -33.38 17.02 -12.18
C ALA A 186 -33.69 16.36 -10.83
N ASN A 187 -34.30 15.16 -10.83
CA ASN A 187 -34.67 14.44 -9.62
C ASN A 187 -33.58 13.51 -9.09
N ALA A 188 -32.54 13.26 -9.87
CA ALA A 188 -31.40 12.46 -9.40
C ALA A 188 -30.62 13.23 -8.31
N LYS A 189 -30.14 12.52 -7.31
CA LYS A 189 -29.20 13.05 -6.33
C LYS A 189 -27.79 13.06 -6.90
N ILE A 190 -26.92 13.94 -6.40
CA ILE A 190 -25.47 13.82 -6.65
C ILE A 190 -24.84 13.18 -5.41
N GLY A 191 -24.07 12.12 -5.60
CA GLY A 191 -23.24 11.50 -4.56
C GLY A 191 -21.83 12.06 -4.56
N PHE A 192 -21.15 11.96 -3.41
CA PHE A 192 -19.72 12.22 -3.31
C PHE A 192 -19.07 11.13 -2.49
N HIS A 193 -18.14 10.40 -3.11
CA HIS A 193 -17.33 9.37 -2.48
C HIS A 193 -15.86 9.79 -2.54
N SER A 194 -15.25 10.06 -1.40
CA SER A 194 -13.91 10.65 -1.32
C SER A 194 -12.97 9.82 -0.45
N HIS A 195 -11.86 9.38 -1.05
CA HIS A 195 -10.73 8.83 -0.30
C HIS A 195 -9.86 9.92 0.30
N ASN A 196 -9.15 9.60 1.40
CA ASN A 196 -8.49 10.58 2.25
C ASN A 196 -6.96 10.67 2.06
N ASN A 197 -6.41 10.25 0.92
CA ASN A 197 -4.96 10.18 0.70
C ASN A 197 -4.26 11.54 0.82
N LEU A 198 -4.91 12.64 0.42
CA LEU A 198 -4.44 14.02 0.60
C LEU A 198 -4.95 14.68 1.89
N GLN A 199 -5.65 13.95 2.76
CA GLN A 199 -6.28 14.47 4.00
C GLN A 199 -7.36 15.55 3.72
N MET A 200 -7.98 15.51 2.55
CA MET A 200 -8.97 16.51 2.12
C MET A 200 -10.41 16.00 2.18
N SER A 201 -10.65 14.68 2.38
CA SER A 201 -11.97 14.08 2.19
C SER A 201 -13.07 14.74 3.03
N PHE A 202 -12.83 15.01 4.32
CA PHE A 202 -13.82 15.67 5.17
C PHE A 202 -14.03 17.13 4.79
N ALA A 203 -12.98 17.89 4.47
CA ALA A 203 -13.09 19.27 4.03
C ALA A 203 -13.86 19.38 2.70
N LEU A 204 -13.54 18.50 1.74
CA LEU A 204 -14.26 18.44 0.45
C LEU A 204 -15.72 18.00 0.63
N SER A 205 -16.01 17.11 1.59
CA SER A 205 -17.40 16.74 1.92
C SER A 205 -18.20 17.92 2.48
N GLN A 206 -17.57 18.76 3.31
CA GLN A 206 -18.19 20.00 3.79
C GLN A 206 -18.45 20.98 2.63
N ASP A 207 -17.44 21.21 1.77
CA ASP A 207 -17.59 22.05 0.57
C ASP A 207 -18.69 21.53 -0.36
N PHE A 208 -18.77 20.21 -0.55
CA PHE A 208 -19.82 19.57 -1.37
C PHE A 208 -21.22 19.79 -0.80
N ILE A 209 -21.37 19.62 0.53
CA ILE A 209 -22.63 19.92 1.24
C ILE A 209 -23.01 21.38 1.04
N ASP A 210 -22.06 22.29 1.20
CA ASP A 210 -22.31 23.73 1.11
C ASP A 210 -22.68 24.17 -0.31
N MET A 211 -21.98 23.66 -1.32
CA MET A 211 -22.28 23.94 -2.73
C MET A 211 -23.66 23.44 -3.15
N SER A 212 -24.15 22.34 -2.55
CA SER A 212 -25.44 21.75 -2.91
C SER A 212 -26.65 22.50 -2.36
N GLN A 213 -26.46 23.41 -1.38
CA GLN A 213 -27.55 24.06 -0.67
C GLN A 213 -28.49 24.82 -1.62
N GLY A 214 -29.79 24.47 -1.57
CA GLY A 214 -30.81 25.06 -2.42
C GLY A 214 -30.80 24.56 -3.89
N LEU A 215 -29.77 23.84 -4.31
CA LEU A 215 -29.59 23.37 -5.69
C LEU A 215 -30.14 21.96 -5.89
N ARG A 216 -29.62 20.97 -5.12
CA ARG A 216 -29.92 19.56 -5.35
C ARG A 216 -29.84 18.75 -4.05
N ASP A 217 -30.62 17.67 -3.98
CA ASP A 217 -30.45 16.66 -2.95
C ASP A 217 -29.14 15.88 -3.21
N ILE A 218 -28.42 15.56 -2.14
CA ILE A 218 -27.11 14.91 -2.25
C ILE A 218 -26.96 13.70 -1.33
N VAL A 219 -25.93 12.88 -1.63
CA VAL A 219 -25.49 11.77 -0.79
C VAL A 219 -24.01 11.94 -0.52
N VAL A 220 -23.60 11.90 0.74
CA VAL A 220 -22.19 11.94 1.18
C VAL A 220 -21.79 10.56 1.66
N ASP A 221 -20.84 9.94 1.00
CA ASP A 221 -20.31 8.65 1.40
C ASP A 221 -19.27 8.83 2.51
N SER A 222 -19.30 7.95 3.50
CA SER A 222 -18.39 7.94 4.64
C SER A 222 -18.21 6.52 5.18
N THR A 223 -17.22 6.33 6.04
CA THR A 223 -17.00 5.07 6.78
C THR A 223 -16.71 5.37 8.25
N MET A 224 -17.11 4.50 9.14
CA MET A 224 -16.77 4.61 10.56
C MET A 224 -15.24 4.61 10.75
N ALA A 225 -14.74 5.53 11.56
CA ALA A 225 -13.30 5.78 11.80
C ALA A 225 -12.50 5.98 10.50
N GLY A 226 -13.15 6.36 9.40
CA GLY A 226 -12.52 6.48 8.08
C GLY A 226 -11.96 5.17 7.51
N MET A 227 -12.43 4.01 7.98
CA MET A 227 -11.93 2.69 7.56
C MET A 227 -11.96 2.52 6.04
N GLY A 228 -10.83 2.18 5.42
CA GLY A 228 -10.73 1.98 3.96
C GLY A 228 -9.29 1.86 3.48
N ARG A 229 -9.11 1.50 2.21
CA ARG A 229 -7.78 1.39 1.61
C ARG A 229 -7.03 2.73 1.61
N GLY A 230 -5.71 2.64 1.71
CA GLY A 230 -4.87 3.84 1.74
C GLY A 230 -5.05 4.64 3.02
N ALA A 231 -5.22 5.94 2.89
CA ALA A 231 -5.53 6.81 4.03
C ALA A 231 -7.02 6.74 4.45
N GLY A 232 -7.79 5.82 3.89
CA GLY A 232 -9.21 5.61 4.18
C GLY A 232 -10.14 6.58 3.47
N ASN A 233 -11.31 6.78 4.05
CA ASN A 233 -12.42 7.56 3.51
C ASN A 233 -12.74 8.78 4.42
N THR A 234 -13.78 9.51 4.07
CA THR A 234 -14.41 10.47 4.98
C THR A 234 -14.99 9.74 6.19
N ASN A 235 -14.76 10.25 7.40
CA ASN A 235 -15.25 9.64 8.64
C ASN A 235 -16.73 9.90 8.85
N THR A 236 -17.53 8.86 9.11
CA THR A 236 -18.98 8.95 9.36
C THR A 236 -19.28 9.84 10.56
N GLU A 237 -18.60 9.64 11.69
CA GLU A 237 -18.77 10.42 12.91
C GLU A 237 -18.49 11.92 12.71
N LEU A 238 -17.52 12.27 11.85
CA LEU A 238 -17.24 13.68 11.54
C LEU A 238 -18.33 14.31 10.68
N VAL A 239 -18.86 13.59 9.69
CA VAL A 239 -19.96 14.08 8.85
C VAL A 239 -21.23 14.24 9.69
N MET A 240 -21.57 13.27 10.54
CA MET A 240 -22.71 13.35 11.47
C MET A 240 -22.59 14.56 12.40
N GLN A 241 -21.42 14.77 12.99
CA GLN A 241 -21.16 15.93 13.87
C GLN A 241 -21.34 17.26 13.10
N TYR A 242 -20.84 17.35 11.88
CA TYR A 242 -21.02 18.53 11.04
C TYR A 242 -22.50 18.79 10.71
N MET A 243 -23.23 17.75 10.34
CA MET A 243 -24.66 17.83 10.03
C MET A 243 -25.49 18.21 11.25
N ASN A 244 -25.22 17.62 12.41
CA ASN A 244 -25.90 17.98 13.66
C ASN A 244 -25.64 19.44 14.04
N ARG A 245 -24.37 19.88 13.98
CA ARG A 245 -23.99 21.25 14.31
C ARG A 245 -24.60 22.29 13.38
N LYS A 246 -24.59 22.03 12.07
CA LYS A 246 -24.94 23.02 11.06
C LYS A 246 -26.44 23.03 10.75
N PHE A 247 -27.07 21.84 10.72
CA PHE A 247 -28.45 21.66 10.26
C PHE A 247 -29.39 21.11 11.33
N ASN A 248 -28.88 20.82 12.54
CA ASN A 248 -29.64 20.20 13.63
C ASN A 248 -30.29 18.87 13.18
N SER A 249 -29.52 18.01 12.51
CA SER A 249 -30.04 16.83 11.79
C SER A 249 -30.47 15.69 12.72
N GLY A 250 -29.98 15.63 13.96
CA GLY A 250 -30.42 14.67 14.97
C GLY A 250 -29.84 13.26 14.80
N TYR A 251 -28.68 13.11 14.16
CA TYR A 251 -27.95 11.84 14.13
C TYR A 251 -27.42 11.50 15.52
N ASP A 252 -27.53 10.24 15.93
CA ASP A 252 -27.01 9.75 17.21
C ASP A 252 -25.56 9.27 17.02
N ILE A 253 -24.62 10.14 17.42
CA ILE A 253 -23.18 9.88 17.28
C ILE A 253 -22.72 8.84 18.30
N ASP A 254 -23.31 8.80 19.50
CA ASP A 254 -22.87 7.91 20.57
C ASP A 254 -23.02 6.45 20.16
N ILE A 255 -24.09 6.11 19.44
CA ILE A 255 -24.26 4.77 18.85
C ILE A 255 -23.11 4.44 17.87
N VAL A 256 -22.72 5.39 17.02
CA VAL A 256 -21.62 5.16 16.06
C VAL A 256 -20.28 5.00 16.79
N LEU A 257 -20.03 5.73 17.88
CA LEU A 257 -18.84 5.54 18.71
C LEU A 257 -18.81 4.14 19.34
N ASP A 258 -19.94 3.67 19.87
CA ASP A 258 -20.05 2.30 20.38
C ASP A 258 -19.79 1.23 19.29
N LEU A 259 -20.25 1.46 18.04
CA LEU A 259 -19.95 0.56 16.93
C LEU A 259 -18.46 0.55 16.57
N ILE A 260 -17.80 1.71 16.60
CA ILE A 260 -16.36 1.83 16.36
C ILE A 260 -15.61 1.04 17.42
N ASP A 261 -15.87 1.26 18.69
CA ASP A 261 -15.21 0.60 19.81
C ASP A 261 -15.40 -0.93 19.77
N ASN A 262 -16.62 -1.38 19.44
CA ASN A 262 -16.96 -2.81 19.49
C ASN A 262 -16.54 -3.60 18.27
N TYR A 263 -16.53 -2.99 17.07
CA TYR A 263 -16.40 -3.74 15.80
C TYR A 263 -15.28 -3.26 14.88
N ILE A 264 -14.79 -2.01 15.02
CA ILE A 264 -13.84 -1.43 14.08
C ILE A 264 -12.43 -1.27 14.69
N ASP A 265 -12.35 -0.80 15.93
CA ASP A 265 -11.08 -0.42 16.56
C ASP A 265 -10.11 -1.60 16.69
N GLY A 266 -10.65 -2.81 16.89
CA GLY A 266 -9.85 -4.05 16.92
C GLY A 266 -9.06 -4.31 15.63
N PHE A 267 -9.50 -3.82 14.49
CA PHE A 267 -8.80 -3.98 13.23
C PHE A 267 -7.53 -3.14 13.12
N HIS A 268 -7.43 -2.02 13.83
CA HIS A 268 -6.20 -1.20 13.88
C HIS A 268 -4.97 -1.96 14.41
N ASN A 269 -5.18 -3.04 15.17
CA ASN A 269 -4.08 -3.87 15.65
C ASN A 269 -3.38 -4.67 14.54
N SER A 270 -4.09 -4.93 13.43
CA SER A 270 -3.62 -5.79 12.34
C SER A 270 -3.55 -5.07 10.99
N TYR A 271 -4.30 -4.00 10.82
CA TYR A 271 -4.42 -3.25 9.56
C TYR A 271 -4.25 -1.77 9.80
N GLU A 272 -3.45 -1.12 8.96
CA GLU A 272 -3.21 0.31 9.04
C GLU A 272 -4.01 1.06 7.96
N TRP A 273 -4.74 2.08 8.37
CA TRP A 273 -5.28 3.12 7.48
C TRP A 273 -5.07 4.49 8.13
N GLY A 274 -5.29 5.56 7.38
CA GLY A 274 -4.98 6.91 7.83
C GLY A 274 -3.75 7.48 7.11
N TYR A 275 -3.33 8.67 7.51
CA TYR A 275 -2.23 9.37 6.86
C TYR A 275 -0.91 8.61 6.92
N SER A 276 -0.27 8.50 5.76
CA SER A 276 1.11 8.06 5.67
C SER A 276 1.78 8.64 4.43
N ILE A 277 3.12 8.74 4.43
CA ILE A 277 3.86 9.24 3.26
C ILE A 277 3.57 8.42 1.98
N PRO A 278 3.51 7.08 2.00
CA PRO A 278 3.08 6.31 0.83
C PRO A 278 1.72 6.73 0.29
N TYR A 279 0.72 6.89 1.15
CA TYR A 279 -0.63 7.27 0.71
C TYR A 279 -0.72 8.72 0.21
N PHE A 280 0.03 9.64 0.83
CA PHE A 280 0.23 10.98 0.28
C PHE A 280 0.78 10.93 -1.15
N LEU A 281 1.78 10.08 -1.42
CA LEU A 281 2.31 9.90 -2.78
C LEU A 281 1.26 9.32 -3.74
N ALA A 282 0.44 8.36 -3.28
CA ALA A 282 -0.66 7.83 -4.08
C ALA A 282 -1.62 8.94 -4.50
N GLY A 283 -2.10 9.77 -3.56
CA GLY A 283 -2.98 10.90 -3.85
C GLY A 283 -2.34 11.94 -4.76
N SER A 284 -1.10 12.34 -4.46
CA SER A 284 -0.37 13.38 -5.23
C SER A 284 -0.14 13.01 -6.70
N HIS A 285 -0.07 11.71 -7.01
CA HIS A 285 0.15 11.21 -8.37
C HIS A 285 -1.11 10.60 -9.01
N SER A 286 -2.26 10.64 -8.35
CA SER A 286 -3.46 9.90 -8.75
C SER A 286 -3.13 8.43 -9.05
N ALA A 287 -2.32 7.82 -8.20
CA ALA A 287 -1.79 6.48 -8.38
C ALA A 287 -2.53 5.45 -7.52
N HIS A 288 -2.65 4.22 -8.04
CA HIS A 288 -3.24 3.12 -7.27
C HIS A 288 -2.38 2.81 -6.04
N VAL A 289 -3.01 2.72 -4.86
CA VAL A 289 -2.30 2.48 -3.58
C VAL A 289 -1.44 1.20 -3.59
N ASN A 290 -1.85 0.16 -4.32
CA ASN A 290 -1.08 -1.08 -4.45
C ASN A 290 0.29 -0.86 -5.11
N ASN A 291 0.43 0.11 -6.04
CA ASN A 291 1.72 0.47 -6.64
C ASN A 291 2.68 0.99 -5.57
N ILE A 292 2.15 1.82 -4.68
CA ILE A 292 2.94 2.40 -3.60
C ILE A 292 3.31 1.34 -2.56
N SER A 293 2.36 0.49 -2.18
CA SER A 293 2.60 -0.61 -1.24
C SER A 293 3.67 -1.57 -1.78
N TYR A 294 3.57 -1.96 -3.06
CA TYR A 294 4.56 -2.80 -3.72
C TYR A 294 5.96 -2.18 -3.72
N LEU A 295 6.08 -0.90 -4.09
CA LEU A 295 7.35 -0.20 -4.08
C LEU A 295 7.89 -0.01 -2.66
N SER A 296 7.02 0.32 -1.69
CA SER A 296 7.42 0.52 -0.29
C SER A 296 7.93 -0.76 0.37
N ALA A 297 7.49 -1.93 -0.09
CA ALA A 297 7.98 -3.22 0.37
C ALA A 297 9.41 -3.54 -0.10
N LYS A 298 9.89 -2.90 -1.18
CA LYS A 298 11.24 -3.14 -1.70
C LYS A 298 12.31 -2.64 -0.73
N ALA A 299 13.29 -3.48 -0.43
CA ALA A 299 14.39 -3.11 0.45
C ALA A 299 15.19 -1.93 -0.12
N GLY A 300 15.46 -0.94 0.73
CA GLY A 300 16.32 0.20 0.37
C GLY A 300 15.65 1.31 -0.44
N ILE A 301 14.36 1.21 -0.79
CA ILE A 301 13.64 2.30 -1.45
C ILE A 301 13.23 3.37 -0.42
N ALA A 302 13.42 4.64 -0.78
CA ALA A 302 12.94 5.78 0.01
C ALA A 302 11.70 6.39 -0.63
N SER A 303 10.89 7.14 0.15
CA SER A 303 9.72 7.85 -0.37
C SER A 303 10.04 8.78 -1.55
N ARG A 304 11.23 9.40 -1.54
CA ARG A 304 11.72 10.21 -2.68
C ARG A 304 11.92 9.37 -3.94
N ASP A 305 12.39 8.14 -3.80
CA ASP A 305 12.61 7.25 -4.95
C ASP A 305 11.27 6.80 -5.52
N ILE A 306 10.28 6.51 -4.66
CA ILE A 306 8.91 6.21 -5.07
C ILE A 306 8.32 7.40 -5.84
N ASN A 307 8.44 8.62 -5.29
CA ASN A 307 8.00 9.84 -5.96
C ASN A 307 8.62 10.01 -7.35
N PHE A 308 9.92 9.74 -7.48
CA PHE A 308 10.63 9.80 -8.75
C PHE A 308 10.14 8.72 -9.74
N LEU A 309 9.91 7.48 -9.27
CA LEU A 309 9.42 6.38 -10.10
C LEU A 309 8.01 6.66 -10.63
N LEU A 310 7.11 7.13 -9.77
CA LEU A 310 5.75 7.51 -10.16
C LEU A 310 5.74 8.62 -11.22
N ASN A 311 6.68 9.57 -11.15
CA ASN A 311 6.83 10.61 -12.17
C ASN A 311 7.26 10.08 -13.55
N ARG A 312 7.88 8.89 -13.62
CA ARG A 312 8.31 8.26 -14.87
C ARG A 312 7.21 7.44 -15.56
N LEU A 313 6.22 7.00 -14.78
CA LEU A 313 5.06 6.31 -15.31
C LEU A 313 4.09 7.33 -15.95
N ASP A 314 3.43 6.93 -17.02
CA ASP A 314 2.35 7.76 -17.55
C ASP A 314 1.11 7.75 -16.63
N PRO A 315 0.18 8.70 -16.79
CA PRO A 315 -1.01 8.78 -15.93
C PRO A 315 -1.90 7.52 -15.94
N VAL A 316 -1.93 6.76 -17.04
CA VAL A 316 -2.72 5.51 -17.14
C VAL A 316 -2.02 4.38 -16.40
N GLU A 317 -0.70 4.26 -16.56
CA GLU A 317 0.13 3.27 -15.87
C GLU A 317 0.07 3.43 -14.35
N ARG A 318 0.06 4.65 -13.83
CA ARG A 318 -0.06 4.92 -12.38
C ARG A 318 -1.35 4.41 -11.78
N LYS A 319 -2.45 4.44 -12.54
CA LYS A 319 -3.80 4.06 -12.10
C LYS A 319 -4.05 2.55 -12.11
N ARG A 320 -3.21 1.80 -12.83
CA ARG A 320 -3.22 0.34 -12.87
C ARG A 320 -2.11 -0.21 -11.98
N TYR A 321 -2.25 -1.43 -11.49
CA TYR A 321 -1.16 -2.13 -10.81
C TYR A 321 -0.58 -3.19 -11.73
N ASP A 322 0.57 -2.85 -12.33
CA ASP A 322 1.41 -3.76 -13.12
C ASP A 322 2.77 -3.88 -12.43
N TYR A 323 2.92 -4.91 -11.61
CA TYR A 323 4.13 -5.12 -10.83
C TYR A 323 5.35 -5.37 -11.71
N SER A 324 5.19 -5.97 -12.88
CA SER A 324 6.29 -6.21 -13.82
C SER A 324 6.83 -4.89 -14.39
N LEU A 325 5.93 -3.96 -14.73
CA LEU A 325 6.29 -2.62 -15.18
C LEU A 325 6.97 -1.82 -14.08
N LEU A 326 6.44 -1.88 -12.85
CA LEU A 326 7.02 -1.21 -11.69
C LEU A 326 8.42 -1.74 -11.38
N GLU A 327 8.62 -3.05 -11.42
CA GLU A 327 9.93 -3.67 -11.19
C GLU A 327 10.93 -3.27 -12.27
N LYS A 328 10.54 -3.30 -13.54
CA LYS A 328 11.38 -2.82 -14.63
C LYS A 328 11.76 -1.35 -14.43
N THR A 329 10.79 -0.48 -14.13
CA THR A 329 11.03 0.94 -13.91
C THR A 329 11.95 1.18 -12.71
N TYR A 330 11.80 0.38 -11.65
CA TYR A 330 12.66 0.41 -10.48
C TYR A 330 14.09 -0.03 -10.81
N LEU A 331 14.25 -1.12 -11.56
CA LEU A 331 15.56 -1.60 -12.02
C LEU A 331 16.25 -0.57 -12.93
N ASP A 332 15.51 0.02 -13.87
CA ASP A 332 16.02 1.09 -14.74
C ASP A 332 16.44 2.34 -13.94
N TYR A 333 15.73 2.63 -12.84
CA TYR A 333 16.11 3.72 -11.92
C TYR A 333 17.37 3.39 -11.13
N GLN A 334 17.51 2.15 -10.66
CA GLN A 334 18.70 1.68 -9.96
C GLN A 334 19.89 1.52 -10.93
N ASN A 335 19.62 1.44 -12.22
CA ASN A 335 20.60 1.23 -13.28
C ASN A 335 21.36 2.52 -13.58
N THR A 336 22.18 2.93 -12.62
CA THR A 336 23.19 3.97 -12.86
C THR A 336 24.47 3.28 -13.26
N HIS A 337 24.60 2.96 -14.56
CA HIS A 337 25.82 2.34 -15.10
C HIS A 337 27.04 3.21 -14.81
N CYS A 338 28.13 2.61 -14.37
CA CYS A 338 29.42 3.28 -14.21
C CYS A 338 30.55 2.35 -14.65
N GLU A 339 31.59 2.96 -15.21
CA GLU A 339 32.86 2.29 -15.49
C GLU A 339 33.55 1.97 -14.16
N ASP A 340 33.62 0.70 -13.78
CA ASP A 340 34.13 0.24 -12.48
C ASP A 340 35.41 -0.62 -12.58
N ASP A 341 35.94 -0.89 -13.78
CA ASP A 341 37.06 -1.79 -13.99
C ASP A 341 38.33 -1.36 -13.20
N SER A 342 38.59 -0.05 -13.08
CA SER A 342 39.68 0.48 -12.28
C SER A 342 39.48 0.27 -10.77
N ALA A 343 38.22 0.38 -10.29
CA ALA A 343 37.87 0.12 -8.91
C ALA A 343 38.01 -1.38 -8.58
N ILE A 344 37.53 -2.24 -9.48
CA ILE A 344 37.66 -3.70 -9.38
C ILE A 344 39.15 -4.10 -9.33
N ALA A 345 39.97 -3.60 -10.25
CA ALA A 345 41.43 -3.91 -10.25
C ALA A 345 42.13 -3.46 -8.95
N SER A 346 41.78 -2.28 -8.46
CA SER A 346 42.34 -1.76 -7.19
C SER A 346 41.90 -2.58 -5.98
N LEU A 347 40.65 -3.04 -5.93
CA LEU A 347 40.13 -3.91 -4.88
C LEU A 347 40.77 -5.31 -4.98
N GLN A 348 40.90 -5.87 -6.19
CA GLN A 348 41.61 -7.14 -6.39
C GLN A 348 43.04 -7.08 -5.85
N ASN A 349 43.79 -6.02 -6.14
CA ASN A 349 45.14 -5.83 -5.60
C ASN A 349 45.17 -5.74 -4.06
N ALA A 350 44.16 -5.17 -3.45
CA ALA A 350 44.04 -5.02 -1.99
C ALA A 350 43.62 -6.31 -1.27
N LEU A 351 42.72 -7.10 -1.89
CA LEU A 351 42.03 -8.21 -1.23
C LEU A 351 42.49 -9.60 -1.67
N SER A 352 43.20 -9.74 -2.80
CA SER A 352 43.63 -11.04 -3.32
C SER A 352 44.52 -11.78 -2.33
N GLY A 353 44.21 -13.06 -2.09
CA GLY A 353 44.92 -13.93 -1.17
C GLY A 353 44.77 -13.55 0.31
N LYS A 354 43.85 -12.64 0.66
CA LYS A 354 43.59 -12.24 2.05
C LYS A 354 42.42 -13.01 2.66
N ASP A 355 42.49 -13.19 3.98
CA ASP A 355 41.34 -13.62 4.76
C ASP A 355 40.44 -12.42 5.04
N ILE A 356 39.14 -12.58 4.79
CA ILE A 356 38.14 -11.49 4.90
C ILE A 356 37.19 -11.80 6.06
N LEU A 357 36.98 -10.81 6.93
CA LEU A 357 35.91 -10.81 7.92
C LEU A 357 34.81 -9.86 7.46
N VAL A 358 33.63 -10.40 7.17
CA VAL A 358 32.45 -9.63 6.79
C VAL A 358 31.57 -9.41 8.02
N LEU A 359 31.32 -8.15 8.38
CA LEU A 359 30.45 -7.74 9.48
C LEU A 359 29.14 -7.21 8.94
N LEU A 360 28.04 -7.95 9.12
CA LEU A 360 26.69 -7.50 8.80
C LEU A 360 25.99 -6.93 10.05
N PRO A 361 24.94 -6.14 9.90
CA PRO A 361 24.34 -5.37 11.00
C PRO A 361 23.39 -6.16 11.91
N GLY A 362 23.43 -7.48 11.92
CA GLY A 362 22.60 -8.31 12.79
C GLY A 362 22.95 -8.18 14.28
N HIS A 363 22.02 -8.55 15.14
CA HIS A 363 22.14 -8.37 16.59
C HIS A 363 23.32 -9.18 17.20
N THR A 364 23.68 -10.31 16.59
CA THR A 364 24.79 -11.16 17.07
C THR A 364 26.15 -10.45 17.05
N ILE A 365 26.32 -9.35 16.33
CA ILE A 365 27.52 -8.50 16.42
C ILE A 365 27.80 -8.06 17.87
N LYS A 366 26.74 -7.76 18.66
CA LYS A 366 26.87 -7.39 20.08
C LYS A 366 26.95 -8.61 21.00
N THR A 367 26.07 -9.59 20.78
CA THR A 367 25.97 -10.74 21.69
C THR A 367 27.13 -11.71 21.58
N CYS A 368 27.75 -11.80 20.41
CA CYS A 368 28.93 -12.68 20.14
C CYS A 368 30.27 -11.91 20.04
N GLN A 369 30.36 -10.71 20.62
CA GLN A 369 31.52 -9.85 20.52
C GLN A 369 32.82 -10.54 20.88
N GLY A 370 32.83 -11.38 21.92
CA GLY A 370 34.02 -12.13 22.35
C GLY A 370 34.52 -13.10 21.28
N GLN A 371 33.63 -13.81 20.58
CA GLN A 371 34.00 -14.76 19.51
C GLN A 371 34.61 -14.02 18.31
N ILE A 372 34.00 -12.89 17.92
CA ILE A 372 34.48 -12.08 16.79
C ILE A 372 35.84 -11.47 17.11
N GLN A 373 36.05 -10.96 18.33
CA GLN A 373 37.34 -10.41 18.78
C GLN A 373 38.44 -11.49 18.84
N HIS A 374 38.11 -12.69 19.30
CA HIS A 374 39.05 -13.81 19.33
C HIS A 374 39.49 -14.18 17.91
N PHE A 375 38.53 -14.36 16.99
CA PHE A 375 38.80 -14.63 15.58
C PHE A 375 39.68 -13.54 14.93
N TYR A 376 39.33 -12.27 15.16
CA TYR A 376 40.07 -11.13 14.63
C TYR A 376 41.55 -11.16 15.09
N LYS A 377 41.79 -11.41 16.39
CA LYS A 377 43.15 -11.47 16.93
C LYS A 377 43.97 -12.67 16.41
N GLU A 378 43.32 -13.80 16.17
CA GLU A 378 43.95 -15.02 15.70
C GLU A 378 44.33 -14.93 14.20
N LYS A 379 43.40 -14.47 13.36
CA LYS A 379 43.54 -14.50 11.90
C LYS A 379 44.02 -13.19 11.29
N ASN A 380 43.87 -12.08 12.00
CA ASN A 380 44.21 -10.73 11.52
C ASN A 380 43.63 -10.46 10.11
N PRO A 381 42.35 -10.70 9.86
CA PRO A 381 41.71 -10.57 8.56
C PRO A 381 41.54 -9.11 8.15
N ILE A 382 41.33 -8.85 6.86
CA ILE A 382 40.77 -7.58 6.40
C ILE A 382 39.28 -7.55 6.77
N VAL A 383 38.84 -6.47 7.43
CA VAL A 383 37.47 -6.30 7.91
C VAL A 383 36.65 -5.45 6.93
N ILE A 384 35.56 -6.04 6.40
CA ILE A 384 34.60 -5.35 5.54
C ILE A 384 33.25 -5.32 6.25
N SER A 385 32.79 -4.14 6.63
CA SER A 385 31.43 -3.97 7.20
C SER A 385 30.40 -3.72 6.10
N VAL A 386 29.17 -4.19 6.30
CA VAL A 386 28.06 -4.05 5.35
C VAL A 386 26.98 -3.14 5.96
N ASN A 387 26.78 -1.97 5.37
CA ASN A 387 25.77 -1.00 5.83
C ASN A 387 25.87 -0.63 7.32
N LEU A 388 27.02 -0.85 7.93
CA LEU A 388 27.28 -0.68 9.36
C LEU A 388 28.64 0.02 9.57
N LEU A 389 28.70 0.91 10.55
CA LEU A 389 29.95 1.37 11.15
C LEU A 389 29.90 1.10 12.67
N THR A 390 31.04 0.73 13.24
CA THR A 390 31.16 0.48 14.68
C THR A 390 32.58 0.79 15.14
N ASP A 391 32.75 1.26 16.36
CA ASP A 391 34.04 1.42 16.99
C ASP A 391 34.50 0.15 17.74
N CYS A 392 33.67 -0.92 17.77
CA CYS A 392 33.99 -2.19 18.44
C CYS A 392 35.10 -3.00 17.71
N TYR A 393 35.24 -2.77 16.41
CA TYR A 393 36.23 -3.47 15.55
C TYR A 393 36.88 -2.47 14.59
N PRO A 394 38.17 -2.64 14.23
CA PRO A 394 38.76 -1.90 13.14
C PRO A 394 38.05 -2.29 11.83
N ILE A 395 37.67 -1.29 11.03
CA ILE A 395 37.03 -1.48 9.74
C ILE A 395 37.97 -0.97 8.66
N ASP A 396 38.43 -1.85 7.77
CA ASP A 396 39.29 -1.50 6.64
C ASP A 396 38.45 -0.92 5.50
N PHE A 397 37.31 -1.56 5.22
CA PHE A 397 36.37 -1.15 4.20
C PHE A 397 34.94 -1.16 4.74
N ALA A 398 34.17 -0.15 4.37
CA ALA A 398 32.71 -0.12 4.61
C ALA A 398 31.98 -0.24 3.27
N TYR A 399 31.19 -1.31 3.11
CA TYR A 399 30.39 -1.58 1.91
C TYR A 399 28.98 -1.06 2.07
N PHE A 400 28.51 -0.28 1.08
CA PHE A 400 27.16 0.26 1.05
C PHE A 400 26.51 0.02 -0.31
N SER A 401 25.42 -0.74 -0.33
CA SER A 401 24.52 -0.88 -1.49
C SER A 401 23.14 -0.29 -1.23
N ASN A 402 22.92 0.27 -0.03
CA ASN A 402 21.69 0.92 0.40
C ASN A 402 21.92 2.42 0.64
N LYS A 403 21.24 3.26 -0.15
CA LYS A 403 21.38 4.72 -0.11
C LYS A 403 21.04 5.34 1.24
N ASN A 404 19.99 4.81 1.92
CA ASN A 404 19.58 5.34 3.21
C ASN A 404 20.63 5.04 4.29
N ARG A 405 21.24 3.82 4.26
CA ARG A 405 22.33 3.44 5.17
C ARG A 405 23.58 4.26 4.92
N TYR A 406 23.93 4.49 3.66
CA TYR A 406 25.04 5.36 3.30
C TYR A 406 24.83 6.80 3.80
N GLN A 407 23.62 7.35 3.62
CA GLN A 407 23.29 8.70 4.09
C GLN A 407 23.27 8.80 5.63
N TYR A 408 22.81 7.75 6.31
CA TYR A 408 22.81 7.69 7.78
C TYR A 408 24.22 7.81 8.34
N TRP A 409 25.17 7.03 7.79
CA TRP A 409 26.54 6.97 8.31
C TRP A 409 27.46 8.08 7.81
N ARG A 410 27.19 8.71 6.68
CA ARG A 410 28.11 9.67 6.04
C ARG A 410 28.49 10.89 6.90
N ASN A 411 27.67 11.23 7.89
CA ASN A 411 27.92 12.35 8.81
C ASN A 411 28.64 11.92 10.10
N GLU A 412 28.86 10.62 10.29
CA GLU A 412 29.53 10.11 11.47
C GLU A 412 31.07 10.17 11.30
N ALA A 413 31.77 10.47 12.40
CA ALA A 413 33.23 10.55 12.39
C ALA A 413 33.91 9.22 11.96
N ALA A 414 33.28 8.08 12.29
CA ALA A 414 33.72 6.75 11.89
C ALA A 414 33.77 6.56 10.37
N PHE A 415 32.89 7.26 9.61
CA PHE A 415 32.83 7.17 8.15
C PHE A 415 34.14 7.57 7.47
N ASN A 416 34.88 8.53 8.03
CA ASN A 416 36.13 9.00 7.45
C ASN A 416 37.34 8.16 7.82
N LYS A 417 37.18 7.18 8.74
CA LYS A 417 38.30 6.33 9.24
C LYS A 417 38.62 5.13 8.35
N CYS A 418 37.70 4.74 7.43
CA CYS A 418 37.87 3.58 6.57
C CYS A 418 37.71 3.92 5.09
N LYS A 419 38.14 3.03 4.19
CA LYS A 419 37.81 3.11 2.76
C LYS A 419 36.38 2.66 2.53
N LYS A 420 35.70 3.21 1.51
CA LYS A 420 34.32 2.88 1.19
C LYS A 420 34.23 2.14 -0.13
N ILE A 421 33.43 1.09 -0.17
CA ILE A 421 33.00 0.39 -1.38
C ILE A 421 31.50 0.66 -1.50
N VAL A 422 31.09 1.30 -2.59
CA VAL A 422 29.71 1.76 -2.76
C VAL A 422 29.21 1.35 -4.13
N THR A 423 27.99 0.86 -4.22
CA THR A 423 27.38 0.56 -5.51
C THR A 423 26.84 1.82 -6.21
N SER A 424 26.83 1.83 -7.56
CA SER A 424 26.49 2.99 -8.38
C SER A 424 25.07 3.53 -8.14
N ASN A 425 24.13 2.68 -7.71
CA ASN A 425 22.79 3.09 -7.30
C ASN A 425 22.75 3.97 -6.03
N VAL A 426 23.82 3.95 -5.23
CA VAL A 426 23.93 4.78 -4.01
C VAL A 426 24.54 6.14 -4.34
N THR A 427 25.65 6.18 -5.06
CA THR A 427 26.32 7.40 -5.51
C THR A 427 27.22 7.14 -6.70
N THR A 428 27.34 8.14 -7.58
CA THR A 428 28.29 8.16 -8.69
C THR A 428 29.38 9.24 -8.51
N ARG A 429 29.35 9.97 -7.36
CA ARG A 429 30.36 11.00 -7.07
C ARG A 429 31.68 10.33 -6.70
N LYS A 430 32.74 10.64 -7.43
CA LYS A 430 34.10 10.16 -7.15
C LYS A 430 34.69 10.91 -5.96
N ASP A 431 35.36 10.17 -5.09
CA ASP A 431 36.12 10.66 -3.93
C ASP A 431 37.35 9.74 -3.80
N ASP A 432 38.49 10.24 -3.32
CA ASP A 432 39.78 9.51 -3.25
C ASP A 432 39.73 8.23 -2.39
N ASN A 433 38.80 8.15 -1.44
CA ASN A 433 38.61 6.99 -0.55
C ASN A 433 37.35 6.15 -0.91
N LEU A 434 36.84 6.27 -2.14
CA LEU A 434 35.60 5.68 -2.56
C LEU A 434 35.80 4.79 -3.80
N PHE A 435 35.50 3.50 -3.66
CA PHE A 435 35.43 2.55 -4.77
C PHE A 435 33.95 2.44 -5.19
N ILE A 436 33.62 2.89 -6.39
CA ILE A 436 32.28 2.80 -6.94
C ILE A 436 32.22 1.56 -7.83
N ILE A 437 31.29 0.66 -7.52
CA ILE A 437 31.07 -0.60 -8.24
C ILE A 437 29.73 -0.52 -8.97
N ASP A 438 29.69 -0.95 -10.21
CA ASP A 438 28.46 -1.01 -10.98
C ASP A 438 27.45 -1.94 -10.29
N PHE A 439 26.30 -1.40 -9.92
CA PHE A 439 25.25 -2.16 -9.24
C PHE A 439 24.77 -3.34 -10.09
N LEU A 440 24.66 -3.16 -11.42
CA LEU A 440 24.22 -4.21 -12.32
C LEU A 440 25.18 -5.40 -12.42
N ARG A 441 26.47 -5.19 -12.15
CA ARG A 441 27.45 -6.27 -12.08
C ARG A 441 27.13 -7.27 -10.97
N LEU A 442 26.46 -6.80 -9.89
CA LEU A 442 26.23 -7.56 -8.67
C LEU A 442 24.79 -8.03 -8.50
N VAL A 443 23.81 -7.22 -8.94
CA VAL A 443 22.39 -7.50 -8.72
C VAL A 443 21.92 -8.67 -9.59
N LYS A 444 21.05 -9.50 -9.04
CA LYS A 444 20.25 -10.49 -9.78
C LYS A 444 18.78 -10.29 -9.45
N CYS A 445 17.91 -10.69 -10.40
CA CYS A 445 16.48 -10.64 -10.27
C CYS A 445 15.91 -12.05 -10.06
N GLY A 446 14.67 -12.16 -9.61
CA GLY A 446 13.96 -13.44 -9.46
C GLY A 446 13.46 -13.69 -8.04
N TRP A 447 13.62 -12.72 -7.14
CA TRP A 447 13.10 -12.76 -5.78
C TRP A 447 12.19 -11.55 -5.54
N GLU A 448 11.27 -11.70 -4.61
CA GLU A 448 10.35 -10.61 -4.23
C GLU A 448 11.11 -9.41 -3.63
N GLN A 449 12.13 -9.71 -2.82
CA GLN A 449 13.18 -8.74 -2.50
C GLN A 449 14.17 -8.68 -3.65
N LEU A 450 14.46 -7.49 -4.16
CA LEU A 450 15.33 -7.33 -5.32
C LEU A 450 16.70 -7.98 -5.09
N ASP A 451 17.35 -7.66 -3.98
CA ASP A 451 18.62 -8.30 -3.56
C ASP A 451 18.97 -7.97 -2.09
N ASN A 452 19.97 -8.66 -1.54
CA ASN A 452 20.47 -8.47 -0.20
C ASN A 452 21.91 -7.95 -0.22
N SER A 453 22.20 -6.90 0.57
CA SER A 453 23.53 -6.25 0.60
C SER A 453 24.67 -7.21 0.96
N GLY A 454 24.42 -8.20 1.81
CA GLY A 454 25.40 -9.24 2.15
C GLY A 454 25.71 -10.13 0.96
N VAL A 455 24.66 -10.57 0.24
CA VAL A 455 24.80 -11.40 -0.97
C VAL A 455 25.50 -10.63 -2.09
N LEU A 456 25.16 -9.33 -2.27
CA LEU A 456 25.86 -8.46 -3.23
C LEU A 456 27.36 -8.36 -2.93
N LEU A 457 27.72 -8.20 -1.65
CA LEU A 457 29.14 -8.20 -1.26
C LEU A 457 29.81 -9.55 -1.53
N LEU A 458 29.14 -10.67 -1.27
CA LEU A 458 29.69 -12.01 -1.58
C LEU A 458 29.96 -12.16 -3.09
N ARG A 459 29.06 -11.67 -3.94
CA ARG A 459 29.28 -11.66 -5.41
C ARG A 459 30.46 -10.75 -5.81
N LEU A 460 30.66 -9.63 -5.13
CA LEU A 460 31.84 -8.80 -5.33
C LEU A 460 33.13 -9.53 -4.92
N LEU A 461 33.14 -10.18 -3.75
CA LEU A 461 34.27 -10.92 -3.25
C LEU A 461 34.62 -12.13 -4.13
N ASP A 462 33.66 -12.73 -4.81
CA ASP A 462 33.90 -13.78 -5.81
C ASP A 462 34.82 -13.33 -6.96
N LEU A 463 34.85 -12.02 -7.25
CA LEU A 463 35.75 -11.42 -8.25
C LEU A 463 37.14 -11.09 -7.71
N MET A 464 37.35 -11.14 -6.38
CA MET A 464 38.55 -10.59 -5.74
C MET A 464 39.65 -11.63 -5.46
N ASN A 465 39.39 -12.92 -5.73
CA ASN A 465 40.32 -14.02 -5.45
C ASN A 465 40.86 -14.03 -4.00
N VAL A 466 39.95 -13.91 -3.03
CA VAL A 466 40.22 -13.91 -1.59
C VAL A 466 40.56 -15.33 -1.11
N ASN A 467 41.32 -15.45 0.00
CA ASN A 467 41.70 -16.73 0.58
C ASN A 467 40.53 -17.41 1.32
N SER A 468 39.86 -16.67 2.17
CA SER A 468 38.67 -17.14 2.91
C SER A 468 37.72 -15.99 3.23
N ILE A 469 36.43 -16.31 3.47
CA ILE A 469 35.41 -15.37 3.91
C ILE A 469 34.77 -15.90 5.20
N SER A 470 34.88 -15.11 6.27
CA SER A 470 34.24 -15.39 7.54
C SER A 470 33.17 -14.34 7.81
N ILE A 471 31.94 -14.76 8.16
CA ILE A 471 30.77 -13.90 8.25
C ILE A 471 30.31 -13.81 9.70
N ALA A 472 30.03 -12.60 10.17
CA ALA A 472 29.39 -12.34 11.46
C ALA A 472 28.23 -11.35 11.30
N GLY A 473 27.16 -11.53 12.09
CA GLY A 473 26.00 -10.64 12.05
C GLY A 473 25.06 -10.85 10.87
N PHE A 474 25.09 -12.01 10.22
CA PHE A 474 24.11 -12.38 9.19
C PHE A 474 23.00 -13.26 9.78
N ASP A 475 22.28 -12.70 10.75
CA ASP A 475 21.40 -13.44 11.66
C ASP A 475 20.16 -14.02 10.99
N GLY A 476 19.61 -13.32 10.01
CA GLY A 476 18.25 -13.48 9.50
C GLY A 476 17.27 -12.57 10.23
N TYR A 477 16.00 -12.62 9.85
CA TYR A 477 14.92 -11.82 10.44
C TYR A 477 14.10 -12.66 11.43
N SER A 478 13.66 -12.02 12.52
CA SER A 478 12.82 -12.62 13.56
C SER A 478 11.57 -11.78 13.79
N HIS A 479 10.44 -12.43 14.08
CA HIS A 479 9.19 -11.77 14.51
C HIS A 479 9.18 -11.40 16.00
N ASN A 480 10.18 -11.83 16.76
CA ASN A 480 10.20 -11.59 18.19
C ASN A 480 10.58 -10.13 18.49
N SER A 481 9.63 -9.37 19.03
CA SER A 481 9.84 -7.97 19.44
C SER A 481 10.91 -7.79 20.54
N GLU A 482 11.24 -8.86 21.26
CA GLU A 482 12.30 -8.86 22.28
C GLU A 482 13.71 -8.96 21.68
N ASN A 483 13.83 -9.48 20.46
CA ASN A 483 15.11 -9.60 19.76
C ASN A 483 15.15 -8.66 18.55
N PRO A 484 15.83 -7.50 18.65
CA PRO A 484 15.96 -6.61 17.51
C PRO A 484 16.68 -7.29 16.35
N ASN A 485 16.21 -7.07 15.12
CA ASN A 485 16.84 -7.62 13.92
C ASN A 485 18.20 -6.97 13.60
N TYR A 486 18.44 -5.78 14.15
CA TYR A 486 19.65 -5.01 13.89
C TYR A 486 20.37 -4.62 15.18
N VAL A 487 21.67 -4.49 15.07
CA VAL A 487 22.56 -4.03 16.17
C VAL A 487 22.21 -2.61 16.63
N GLU A 488 21.82 -1.74 15.72
CA GLU A 488 21.37 -0.38 16.00
C GLU A 488 19.86 -0.27 15.84
N LYS A 489 19.14 0.14 16.90
CA LYS A 489 17.69 0.31 16.88
C LYS A 489 17.22 1.27 15.79
N ALA A 490 18.00 2.30 15.46
CA ALA A 490 17.71 3.23 14.37
C ALA A 490 17.77 2.58 12.98
N MET A 491 18.32 1.38 12.86
CA MET A 491 18.33 0.60 11.62
C MET A 491 17.07 -0.25 11.45
N GLU A 492 16.28 -0.46 12.50
CA GLU A 492 14.98 -1.10 12.41
C GLU A 492 14.07 -0.25 11.54
N LYS A 493 13.44 -0.85 10.54
CA LYS A 493 12.37 -0.18 9.82
C LYS A 493 11.14 -0.19 10.72
N THR A 494 10.57 0.99 10.99
CA THR A 494 9.30 1.15 11.71
C THR A 494 8.12 0.49 10.98
N ARG A 495 8.29 0.12 9.71
CA ARG A 495 7.34 -0.62 8.89
C ARG A 495 8.02 -1.87 8.35
N ASN A 496 7.94 -2.95 9.10
CA ASN A 496 8.20 -4.29 8.57
C ASN A 496 6.93 -4.76 7.85
N THR A 497 6.79 -4.39 6.59
CA THR A 497 5.75 -4.93 5.69
C THR A 497 6.10 -6.33 5.18
N LEU A 498 7.31 -6.82 5.46
CA LEU A 498 7.77 -8.13 5.05
C LEU A 498 7.61 -9.12 6.20
N ASN A 499 6.92 -10.22 5.91
CA ASN A 499 6.96 -11.40 6.74
C ASN A 499 8.42 -11.85 6.89
N ALA A 500 8.94 -11.94 8.11
CA ALA A 500 10.33 -12.35 8.38
C ALA A 500 10.66 -13.72 7.76
N GLU A 501 9.68 -14.62 7.70
CA GLU A 501 9.82 -15.94 7.11
C GLU A 501 10.03 -15.87 5.59
N GLU A 502 9.25 -15.05 4.88
CA GLU A 502 9.40 -14.82 3.44
C GLU A 502 10.73 -14.16 3.10
N ALA A 503 11.12 -13.14 3.89
CA ALA A 503 12.41 -12.47 3.73
C ALA A 503 13.58 -13.43 3.91
N ASN A 504 13.52 -14.30 4.90
CA ASN A 504 14.54 -15.32 5.14
C ASN A 504 14.56 -16.38 4.02
N LYS A 505 13.39 -16.78 3.51
CA LYS A 505 13.28 -17.70 2.38
C LYS A 505 13.94 -17.14 1.13
N ASP A 506 13.69 -15.87 0.81
CA ASP A 506 14.30 -15.18 -0.33
C ASP A 506 15.83 -15.11 -0.20
N ILE A 507 16.34 -14.67 0.96
CA ILE A 507 17.78 -14.59 1.20
C ILE A 507 18.43 -15.98 1.13
N LYS A 508 17.78 -17.00 1.68
CA LYS A 508 18.24 -18.39 1.57
C LYS A 508 18.36 -18.81 0.10
N SER A 509 17.34 -18.50 -0.72
CA SER A 509 17.34 -18.78 -2.16
C SER A 509 18.46 -18.02 -2.90
N MET A 510 18.69 -16.74 -2.54
CA MET A 510 19.79 -15.94 -3.10
C MET A 510 21.16 -16.53 -2.78
N LEU A 511 21.34 -17.05 -1.56
CA LEU A 511 22.60 -17.70 -1.13
C LEU A 511 22.81 -19.04 -1.86
N VAL A 512 21.75 -19.83 -2.08
CA VAL A 512 21.79 -21.05 -2.89
C VAL A 512 22.19 -20.72 -4.34
N ASP A 513 21.58 -19.69 -4.94
CA ASP A 513 21.98 -19.22 -6.28
C ASP A 513 23.45 -18.79 -6.31
N TYR A 514 23.89 -18.01 -5.31
CA TYR A 514 25.29 -17.61 -5.20
C TYR A 514 26.22 -18.82 -5.11
N LYS A 515 25.95 -19.77 -4.22
CA LYS A 515 26.71 -21.02 -4.06
C LYS A 515 26.87 -21.77 -5.38
N ASN A 516 25.77 -21.91 -6.14
CA ASN A 516 25.73 -22.64 -7.39
C ASN A 516 26.41 -21.90 -8.55
N THR A 517 26.52 -20.57 -8.49
CA THR A 517 27.01 -19.73 -9.60
C THR A 517 28.36 -19.06 -9.33
N ARG A 518 28.87 -19.12 -8.10
CA ARG A 518 30.18 -18.54 -7.77
C ARG A 518 31.31 -19.23 -8.52
N LYS A 519 32.34 -18.47 -8.88
CA LYS A 519 33.55 -18.95 -9.58
C LYS A 519 34.66 -19.33 -8.62
N SER A 520 34.76 -18.66 -7.48
CA SER A 520 35.76 -18.90 -6.46
C SER A 520 35.40 -20.12 -5.61
N SER A 521 36.39 -20.95 -5.30
CA SER A 521 36.29 -22.06 -4.34
C SER A 521 36.70 -21.68 -2.93
N CYS A 522 36.85 -20.37 -2.62
CA CYS A 522 37.28 -19.94 -1.29
C CYS A 522 36.28 -20.43 -0.21
N PRO A 523 36.78 -20.92 0.95
CA PRO A 523 35.90 -21.35 2.04
C PRO A 523 35.15 -20.16 2.62
N ILE A 524 33.86 -20.41 2.94
CA ILE A 524 32.97 -19.43 3.59
C ILE A 524 32.51 -20.06 4.90
N SER A 525 32.63 -19.34 6.00
CA SER A 525 32.19 -19.80 7.33
C SER A 525 31.45 -18.72 8.10
N PHE A 526 30.61 -19.13 9.03
CA PHE A 526 29.89 -18.23 9.94
C PHE A 526 30.59 -18.24 11.31
N ILE A 527 30.92 -17.06 11.86
CA ILE A 527 31.51 -16.90 13.20
C ILE A 527 30.39 -16.76 14.25
N THR A 528 29.25 -16.18 13.87
CA THR A 528 28.10 -16.01 14.76
C THR A 528 26.95 -16.85 14.27
N PRO A 529 26.00 -17.26 15.15
CA PRO A 529 24.81 -17.99 14.74
C PRO A 529 24.06 -17.28 13.61
N SER A 530 23.61 -18.05 12.62
CA SER A 530 22.92 -17.54 11.45
C SER A 530 21.80 -18.50 11.02
N TYR A 531 20.67 -17.93 10.60
CA TYR A 531 19.59 -18.69 9.94
C TYR A 531 20.07 -19.38 8.65
N PHE A 532 21.15 -18.89 8.05
CA PHE A 532 21.66 -19.29 6.74
C PHE A 532 22.90 -20.20 6.80
N GLU A 533 23.37 -20.58 7.98
CA GLU A 533 24.60 -21.34 8.19
C GLU A 533 24.63 -22.64 7.37
N THR A 534 23.55 -23.42 7.43
CA THR A 534 23.42 -24.71 6.71
C THR A 534 23.47 -24.61 5.19
N VAL A 535 23.17 -23.45 4.62
CA VAL A 535 23.19 -23.26 3.16
C VAL A 535 24.60 -23.36 2.59
N MET A 536 25.60 -22.94 3.36
CA MET A 536 27.00 -22.90 2.90
C MET A 536 27.74 -24.20 3.24
N ASP A 537 27.24 -24.97 4.20
CA ASP A 537 27.88 -26.24 4.66
C ASP A 537 27.55 -27.45 3.75
N GLU A 538 26.35 -27.46 3.09
CA GLU A 538 25.96 -28.46 2.10
C GLU A 538 26.61 -28.20 0.73
#